data_125f1ccd8e99fb089a1b52531d08d1a1
#
_entry.id   125f1ccd8e99fb089a1b52531d08d1a1
#
_cell.length_a   1.000
_cell.length_b   1.000
_cell.length_c   1.000
_cell.angle_alpha   90.00
_cell.angle_beta   90.00
_cell.angle_gamma   90.00
#
_symmetry.space_group_name_H-M   'P 1'
#
loop_
_entity.id
_entity.type
_entity.pdbx_description
1 polymer ?
#
loop_
_entity_poly.entity_id
_entity_poly.type
_entity_poly.pdbx_seq_one_letter_code
_entity_poly.pdbx_strand_id
1 'polypeptide(L)'
;MDWVTGTLQRGVFFVTGLSANSVLMEKPIVKQLTEKVRHDYELFGHPVREFGEFTYKAGSWTYYQRVVVKVEMTEKGGQPNIRFIVSNIRSVEARPLYETTYCQRGRDELYIRQFKEGVKGERLSCHTFNANRMRIFLHGMAYNLMLSLRDRAFKDTALEKATLLTIRERILLTAVSVKVLKTKVVIEYPKYHPMHEELSHALRFYRRAA
;
A
#
# COMPACT_ATOMS: atom_id res chain seq x y z
N MET A 1 -20.65 12.66 16.27
CA MET A 1 -20.81 13.36 14.97
C MET A 1 -20.50 12.35 13.88
N ASP A 2 -21.48 12.06 13.04
CA ASP A 2 -21.30 11.07 11.99
C ASP A 2 -20.33 11.64 10.94
N TRP A 3 -19.14 11.05 10.82
CA TRP A 3 -18.10 11.48 9.88
C TRP A 3 -18.59 11.42 8.41
N VAL A 4 -19.53 10.52 8.10
CA VAL A 4 -20.17 10.40 6.78
C VAL A 4 -20.97 11.65 6.45
N THR A 5 -21.73 12.19 7.41
CA THR A 5 -22.49 13.43 7.22
C THR A 5 -21.57 14.62 6.97
N GLY A 6 -20.47 14.73 7.73
CA GLY A 6 -19.47 15.77 7.54
C GLY A 6 -18.77 15.72 6.18
N THR A 7 -18.54 14.53 5.62
CA THR A 7 -17.96 14.35 4.28
C THR A 7 -18.92 14.72 3.16
N LEU A 8 -20.20 14.37 3.28
CA LEU A 8 -21.21 14.73 2.28
C LEU A 8 -21.42 16.25 2.19
N GLN A 9 -21.45 16.95 3.32
CA GLN A 9 -21.58 18.41 3.36
C GLN A 9 -20.38 19.16 2.76
N ARG A 10 -19.20 18.55 2.77
CA ARG A 10 -17.96 19.13 2.25
C ARG A 10 -17.63 18.74 0.80
N GLY A 11 -18.49 17.97 0.14
CA GLY A 11 -18.24 17.46 -1.22
C GLY A 11 -17.07 16.47 -1.30
N VAL A 12 -16.71 15.82 -0.18
CA VAL A 12 -15.62 14.85 -0.14
C VAL A 12 -16.13 13.48 -0.57
N PHE A 13 -15.47 12.89 -1.55
CA PHE A 13 -15.70 11.51 -1.96
C PHE A 13 -14.92 10.54 -1.06
N PHE A 14 -15.54 9.38 -0.77
CA PHE A 14 -14.89 8.35 0.01
C PHE A 14 -15.21 6.95 -0.51
N VAL A 15 -14.29 6.01 -0.28
CA VAL A 15 -14.49 4.58 -0.37
C VAL A 15 -13.77 3.90 0.79
N THR A 16 -14.44 3.00 1.49
CA THR A 16 -13.84 2.29 2.63
C THR A 16 -14.39 0.87 2.75
N GLY A 17 -13.60 -0.02 3.38
CA GLY A 17 -14.05 -1.37 3.70
C GLY A 17 -15.18 -1.35 4.72
N LEU A 18 -16.14 -2.26 4.53
CA LEU A 18 -17.24 -2.49 5.47
C LEU A 18 -17.17 -3.94 5.96
N SER A 19 -17.08 -4.11 7.28
CA SER A 19 -17.05 -5.44 7.88
C SER A 19 -18.34 -6.19 7.60
N ALA A 20 -18.24 -7.47 7.23
CA ALA A 20 -19.38 -8.35 7.07
C ALA A 20 -20.15 -8.50 8.39
N ASN A 21 -21.47 -8.51 8.28
CA ASN A 21 -22.37 -8.82 9.39
C ASN A 21 -23.58 -9.61 8.86
N SER A 22 -24.39 -10.17 9.76
CA SER A 22 -25.53 -10.98 9.38
C SER A 22 -26.52 -10.26 8.46
N VAL A 23 -26.81 -8.99 8.71
CA VAL A 23 -27.73 -8.20 7.89
C VAL A 23 -27.24 -8.03 6.46
N LEU A 24 -25.94 -7.80 6.26
CA LEU A 24 -25.34 -7.69 4.93
C LEU A 24 -25.31 -9.03 4.20
N MET A 25 -24.99 -10.11 4.92
CA MET A 25 -24.94 -11.46 4.36
C MET A 25 -26.32 -11.98 3.93
N GLU A 26 -27.38 -11.56 4.60
CA GLU A 26 -28.76 -11.94 4.29
C GLU A 26 -29.37 -11.16 3.10
N LYS A 27 -28.68 -10.18 2.53
CA LYS A 27 -29.18 -9.43 1.38
C LYS A 27 -29.40 -10.36 0.16
N PRO A 28 -30.55 -10.26 -0.53
CA PRO A 28 -30.86 -11.14 -1.68
C PRO A 28 -29.75 -11.15 -2.75
N ILE A 29 -29.21 -9.99 -3.08
CA ILE A 29 -28.13 -9.86 -4.06
C ILE A 29 -26.86 -10.62 -3.64
N VAL A 30 -26.54 -10.68 -2.36
CA VAL A 30 -25.38 -11.41 -1.85
C VAL A 30 -25.58 -12.91 -1.99
N LYS A 31 -26.77 -13.41 -1.67
CA LYS A 31 -27.13 -14.82 -1.83
C LYS A 31 -27.08 -15.23 -3.30
N GLN A 32 -27.71 -14.45 -4.19
CA GLN A 32 -27.71 -14.69 -5.63
C GLN A 32 -26.29 -14.75 -6.23
N LEU A 33 -25.45 -13.78 -5.88
CA LEU A 33 -24.07 -13.76 -6.35
C LEU A 33 -23.25 -14.94 -5.79
N THR A 34 -23.52 -15.33 -4.56
CA THR A 34 -22.83 -16.47 -3.93
C THR A 34 -23.17 -17.77 -4.64
N GLU A 35 -24.45 -18.00 -4.96
CA GLU A 35 -24.90 -19.16 -5.70
C GLU A 35 -24.34 -19.17 -7.13
N LYS A 36 -24.41 -18.02 -7.82
CA LYS A 36 -23.84 -17.86 -9.15
C LYS A 36 -22.36 -18.19 -9.18
N VAL A 37 -21.56 -17.60 -8.29
CA VAL A 37 -20.10 -17.80 -8.23
C VAL A 37 -19.76 -19.26 -7.92
N ARG A 38 -20.51 -19.95 -7.08
CA ARG A 38 -20.35 -21.40 -6.84
C ARG A 38 -20.64 -22.21 -8.08
N HIS A 39 -21.78 -21.97 -8.71
CA HIS A 39 -22.19 -22.67 -9.93
C HIS A 39 -21.17 -22.48 -11.06
N ASP A 40 -20.75 -21.24 -11.30
CA ASP A 40 -19.78 -20.92 -12.36
C ASP A 40 -18.40 -21.55 -12.07
N TYR A 41 -17.99 -21.59 -10.79
CA TYR A 41 -16.75 -22.25 -10.39
C TYR A 41 -16.81 -23.77 -10.60
N GLU A 42 -17.93 -24.42 -10.26
CA GLU A 42 -18.14 -25.84 -10.50
C GLU A 42 -18.17 -26.18 -11.99
N LEU A 43 -18.76 -25.29 -12.79
CA LEU A 43 -18.87 -25.49 -14.24
C LEU A 43 -17.55 -25.30 -14.99
N PHE A 44 -16.79 -24.27 -14.64
CA PHE A 44 -15.61 -23.83 -15.39
C PHE A 44 -14.27 -24.29 -14.80
N GLY A 45 -14.22 -24.65 -13.51
CA GLY A 45 -13.02 -25.11 -12.83
C GLY A 45 -11.91 -24.06 -12.64
N HIS A 46 -12.22 -22.79 -12.82
CA HIS A 46 -11.28 -21.68 -12.63
C HIS A 46 -11.84 -20.60 -11.69
N PRO A 47 -10.98 -19.72 -11.12
CA PRO A 47 -11.42 -18.65 -10.24
C PRO A 47 -12.49 -17.76 -10.88
N VAL A 48 -13.57 -17.52 -10.14
CA VAL A 48 -14.70 -16.69 -10.57
C VAL A 48 -14.89 -15.55 -9.58
N ARG A 49 -15.21 -14.36 -10.11
CA ARG A 49 -15.45 -13.16 -9.31
C ARG A 49 -16.61 -12.37 -9.86
N GLU A 50 -17.56 -12.07 -8.97
CA GLU A 50 -18.73 -11.27 -9.28
C GLU A 50 -18.90 -10.08 -8.35
N PHE A 51 -19.58 -9.05 -8.84
CA PHE A 51 -19.83 -7.82 -8.13
C PHE A 51 -21.31 -7.49 -8.18
N GLY A 52 -21.78 -6.91 -7.08
CA GLY A 52 -23.12 -6.34 -6.99
C GLY A 52 -23.14 -5.13 -6.11
N GLU A 53 -24.27 -4.44 -6.09
CA GLU A 53 -24.45 -3.26 -5.27
C GLU A 53 -25.85 -3.14 -4.71
N PHE A 54 -25.97 -2.51 -3.58
CA PHE A 54 -27.22 -2.19 -2.92
C PHE A 54 -27.08 -0.99 -2.00
N THR A 55 -28.20 -0.45 -1.56
CA THR A 55 -28.20 0.59 -0.53
C THR A 55 -28.36 -0.03 0.85
N TYR A 56 -27.57 0.49 1.80
CA TYR A 56 -27.59 0.04 3.19
C TYR A 56 -27.44 1.21 4.15
N LYS A 57 -28.07 1.10 5.31
CA LYS A 57 -27.95 2.02 6.43
C LYS A 57 -27.72 1.22 7.70
N ALA A 58 -26.56 1.40 8.33
CA ALA A 58 -26.32 0.86 9.67
C ALA A 58 -27.13 1.68 10.72
N GLY A 59 -27.39 1.09 11.88
CA GLY A 59 -28.18 1.74 12.92
C GLY A 59 -27.62 3.11 13.38
N SER A 60 -26.30 3.25 13.38
CA SER A 60 -25.59 4.50 13.73
C SER A 60 -25.45 5.51 12.59
N TRP A 61 -25.86 5.18 11.37
CA TRP A 61 -25.74 6.08 10.23
C TRP A 61 -26.95 6.96 10.04
N THR A 62 -26.75 8.21 9.67
CA THR A 62 -27.84 9.15 9.38
C THR A 62 -28.49 8.85 8.03
N TYR A 63 -27.71 8.45 7.03
CA TYR A 63 -28.15 8.26 5.64
C TYR A 63 -27.87 6.87 5.11
N TYR A 64 -28.66 6.46 4.12
CA TYR A 64 -28.35 5.29 3.30
C TYR A 64 -27.12 5.55 2.45
N GLN A 65 -26.24 4.57 2.39
CA GLN A 65 -25.04 4.59 1.58
C GLN A 65 -25.06 3.48 0.54
N ARG A 66 -24.32 3.69 -0.55
CA ARG A 66 -24.05 2.67 -1.55
C ARG A 66 -23.07 1.66 -0.96
N VAL A 67 -23.43 0.40 -1.01
CA VAL A 67 -22.55 -0.71 -0.64
C VAL A 67 -22.30 -1.56 -1.89
N VAL A 68 -21.03 -1.82 -2.18
CA VAL A 68 -20.63 -2.78 -3.21
C VAL A 68 -20.16 -4.06 -2.52
N VAL A 69 -20.64 -5.17 -3.02
CA VAL A 69 -20.23 -6.52 -2.61
C VAL A 69 -19.37 -7.16 -3.70
N LYS A 70 -18.26 -7.77 -3.30
CA LYS A 70 -17.48 -8.69 -4.12
C LYS A 70 -17.64 -10.09 -3.58
N VAL A 71 -17.96 -11.03 -4.45
CA VAL A 71 -18.00 -12.47 -4.17
C VAL A 71 -17.00 -13.15 -5.09
N GLU A 72 -16.09 -13.93 -4.55
CA GLU A 72 -15.10 -14.65 -5.35
C GLU A 72 -14.83 -16.06 -4.85
N MET A 73 -14.62 -16.98 -5.78
CA MET A 73 -13.96 -18.26 -5.55
C MET A 73 -12.54 -18.20 -6.07
N THR A 74 -11.57 -18.65 -5.25
CA THR A 74 -10.15 -18.67 -5.61
C THR A 74 -9.74 -20.05 -6.13
N GLU A 75 -8.53 -20.18 -6.66
CA GLU A 75 -7.95 -21.47 -7.11
C GLU A 75 -7.97 -22.57 -6.05
N LYS A 76 -7.95 -22.19 -4.77
CA LYS A 76 -7.98 -23.15 -3.65
C LYS A 76 -9.37 -23.75 -3.41
N GLY A 77 -10.42 -23.26 -4.09
CA GLY A 77 -11.80 -23.66 -3.82
C GLY A 77 -12.26 -23.27 -2.41
N GLY A 78 -13.22 -24.03 -1.89
CA GLY A 78 -13.74 -23.85 -0.52
C GLY A 78 -14.96 -22.92 -0.47
N GLN A 79 -15.04 -22.09 0.55
CA GLN A 79 -16.14 -21.14 0.68
C GLN A 79 -15.87 -19.85 -0.10
N PRO A 80 -16.91 -19.26 -0.73
CA PRO A 80 -16.77 -17.96 -1.40
C PRO A 80 -16.28 -16.88 -0.46
N ASN A 81 -15.31 -16.10 -0.91
CA ASN A 81 -14.80 -14.94 -0.17
C ASN A 81 -15.67 -13.73 -0.48
N ILE A 82 -16.44 -13.28 0.51
CA ILE A 82 -17.38 -12.16 0.39
C ILE A 82 -16.80 -10.94 1.10
N ARG A 83 -16.69 -9.83 0.36
CA ARG A 83 -16.17 -8.55 0.86
C ARG A 83 -17.10 -7.42 0.51
N PHE A 84 -17.23 -6.47 1.42
CA PHE A 84 -18.06 -5.28 1.25
C PHE A 84 -17.22 -4.02 1.31
N ILE A 85 -17.57 -3.04 0.49
CA ILE A 85 -17.10 -1.66 0.60
C ILE A 85 -18.29 -0.72 0.61
N VAL A 86 -18.14 0.43 1.24
CA VAL A 86 -19.14 1.50 1.25
C VAL A 86 -18.55 2.76 0.64
N SER A 87 -19.37 3.48 -0.16
CA SER A 87 -18.93 4.68 -0.86
C SER A 87 -20.08 5.63 -1.11
N ASN A 88 -19.76 6.93 -1.24
CA ASN A 88 -20.69 7.95 -1.75
C ASN A 88 -20.46 8.25 -3.25
N ILE A 89 -19.50 7.60 -3.91
CA ILE A 89 -19.22 7.73 -5.34
C ILE A 89 -20.29 6.95 -6.11
N ARG A 90 -21.06 7.63 -6.97
CA ARG A 90 -22.14 7.02 -7.77
C ARG A 90 -21.82 6.95 -9.26
N SER A 91 -20.81 7.68 -9.72
CA SER A 91 -20.45 7.81 -11.14
C SER A 91 -19.58 6.66 -11.68
N VAL A 92 -19.16 5.73 -10.81
CA VAL A 92 -18.28 4.61 -11.15
C VAL A 92 -19.02 3.30 -10.88
N GLU A 93 -18.96 2.35 -11.81
CA GLU A 93 -19.56 1.02 -11.64
C GLU A 93 -18.93 0.23 -10.48
N ALA A 94 -19.62 -0.80 -9.99
CA ALA A 94 -19.23 -1.58 -8.82
C ALA A 94 -17.83 -2.21 -8.95
N ARG A 95 -17.55 -2.86 -10.09
CA ARG A 95 -16.26 -3.52 -10.33
C ARG A 95 -15.08 -2.54 -10.38
N PRO A 96 -15.06 -1.48 -11.20
CA PRO A 96 -13.99 -0.48 -11.20
C PRO A 96 -13.83 0.23 -9.86
N LEU A 97 -14.94 0.54 -9.15
CA LEU A 97 -14.89 1.14 -7.84
C LEU A 97 -14.15 0.25 -6.84
N TYR A 98 -14.39 -1.06 -6.89
CA TYR A 98 -13.71 -2.01 -6.02
C TYR A 98 -12.26 -2.26 -6.48
N GLU A 99 -12.04 -2.68 -7.72
CA GLU A 99 -10.74 -3.16 -8.21
C GLU A 99 -9.75 -2.03 -8.43
N THR A 100 -10.21 -0.89 -8.98
CA THR A 100 -9.32 0.23 -9.31
C THR A 100 -9.21 1.24 -8.17
N THR A 101 -10.34 1.65 -7.56
CA THR A 101 -10.32 2.72 -6.54
C THR A 101 -10.02 2.17 -5.15
N TYR A 102 -10.78 1.18 -4.69
CA TYR A 102 -10.62 0.65 -3.33
C TYR A 102 -9.32 -0.16 -3.16
N CYS A 103 -8.98 -1.01 -4.11
CA CYS A 103 -7.78 -1.85 -4.01
C CYS A 103 -6.47 -1.06 -4.06
N GLN A 104 -6.48 0.20 -4.56
CA GLN A 104 -5.31 1.08 -4.46
C GLN A 104 -4.88 1.39 -3.02
N ARG A 105 -5.81 1.30 -2.06
CA ARG A 105 -5.50 1.40 -0.63
C ARG A 105 -4.40 0.43 -0.18
N GLY A 106 -4.30 -0.75 -0.79
CA GLY A 106 -3.21 -1.70 -0.49
C GLY A 106 -1.81 -1.13 -0.74
N ARG A 107 -1.68 -0.13 -1.61
CA ARG A 107 -0.41 0.59 -1.83
C ARG A 107 -0.01 1.45 -0.63
N ASP A 108 -0.97 2.08 0.02
CA ASP A 108 -0.71 2.92 1.20
C ASP A 108 -0.15 2.07 2.35
N GLU A 109 -0.72 0.88 2.56
CA GLU A 109 -0.22 -0.08 3.54
C GLU A 109 1.20 -0.55 3.21
N LEU A 110 1.52 -0.74 1.93
CA LEU A 110 2.88 -1.05 1.47
C LEU A 110 3.85 0.11 1.74
N TYR A 111 3.45 1.35 1.45
CA TYR A 111 4.29 2.53 1.72
C TYR A 111 4.50 2.74 3.22
N ILE A 112 3.46 2.57 4.04
CA ILE A 112 3.57 2.64 5.50
C ILE A 112 4.55 1.56 6.02
N ARG A 113 4.46 0.34 5.49
CA ARG A 113 5.40 -0.73 5.84
C ARG A 113 6.82 -0.39 5.43
N GLN A 114 7.04 0.09 4.20
CA GLN A 114 8.37 0.53 3.76
C GLN A 114 8.93 1.66 4.60
N PHE A 115 8.10 2.63 5.04
CA PHE A 115 8.50 3.68 5.97
C PHE A 115 8.93 3.11 7.33
N LYS A 116 8.15 2.17 7.87
CA LYS A 116 8.48 1.52 9.16
C LYS A 116 9.74 0.67 9.07
N GLU A 117 9.84 -0.21 8.11
CA GLU A 117 10.94 -1.18 7.97
C GLU A 117 12.19 -0.56 7.38
N GLY A 118 12.06 0.18 6.28
CA GLY A 118 13.18 0.75 5.52
C GLY A 118 13.93 1.83 6.27
N VAL A 119 13.22 2.81 6.82
CA VAL A 119 13.82 3.96 7.54
C VAL A 119 13.58 3.95 9.04
N LYS A 120 12.95 2.90 9.60
CA LYS A 120 12.61 2.79 11.04
C LYS A 120 11.75 3.94 11.54
N GLY A 121 10.81 4.41 10.71
CA GLY A 121 9.97 5.58 10.98
C GLY A 121 9.04 5.46 12.18
N GLU A 122 8.82 4.25 12.70
CA GLU A 122 8.05 3.99 13.91
C GLU A 122 8.82 4.21 15.22
N ARG A 123 10.16 4.39 15.18
CA ARG A 123 11.00 4.56 16.36
C ARG A 123 10.91 5.97 16.91
N LEU A 124 9.86 6.24 17.68
CA LEU A 124 9.61 7.52 18.35
C LEU A 124 9.99 7.39 19.83
N SER A 125 11.31 7.36 20.13
CA SER A 125 11.85 7.10 21.46
C SER A 125 12.26 8.37 22.24
N CYS A 126 11.80 9.54 21.82
CA CYS A 126 12.04 10.77 22.56
C CYS A 126 10.96 10.99 23.63
N HIS A 127 11.33 11.68 24.72
CA HIS A 127 10.44 11.90 25.86
C HIS A 127 9.36 12.99 25.61
N THR A 128 9.55 13.87 24.63
CA THR A 128 8.60 14.95 24.34
C THR A 128 7.93 14.79 22.98
N PHE A 129 6.70 15.30 22.87
CA PHE A 129 5.94 15.27 21.63
C PHE A 129 6.67 16.02 20.50
N ASN A 130 7.21 17.19 20.76
CA ASN A 130 7.90 17.99 19.74
C ASN A 130 9.19 17.33 19.24
N ALA A 131 9.95 16.66 20.11
CA ALA A 131 11.12 15.89 19.70
C ALA A 131 10.72 14.71 18.80
N ASN A 132 9.62 14.01 19.10
CA ASN A 132 9.10 12.94 18.26
C ASN A 132 8.55 13.47 16.91
N ARG A 133 7.92 14.65 16.88
CA ARG A 133 7.53 15.31 15.62
C ARG A 133 8.75 15.58 14.73
N MET A 134 9.80 16.17 15.29
CA MET A 134 11.03 16.41 14.53
C MET A 134 11.65 15.10 14.04
N ARG A 135 11.64 14.07 14.86
CA ARG A 135 12.15 12.75 14.50
C ARG A 135 11.37 12.12 13.34
N ILE A 136 10.02 12.15 13.37
CA ILE A 136 9.21 11.63 12.26
C ILE A 136 9.45 12.42 10.98
N PHE A 137 9.66 13.74 11.08
CA PHE A 137 10.00 14.57 9.94
C PHE A 137 11.33 14.15 9.30
N LEU A 138 12.37 13.91 10.12
CA LEU A 138 13.67 13.41 9.63
C LEU A 138 13.55 12.02 9.00
N HIS A 139 12.74 11.12 9.58
CA HIS A 139 12.45 9.82 8.95
C HIS A 139 11.73 9.99 7.60
N GLY A 140 10.81 10.96 7.49
CA GLY A 140 10.14 11.31 6.23
C GLY A 140 11.10 11.79 5.15
N MET A 141 12.07 12.65 5.53
CA MET A 141 13.13 13.09 4.62
C MET A 141 14.00 11.91 4.18
N ALA A 142 14.44 11.07 5.11
CA ALA A 142 15.21 9.86 4.80
C ALA A 142 14.42 8.90 3.87
N TYR A 143 13.13 8.75 4.08
CA TYR A 143 12.26 7.96 3.22
C TYR A 143 12.24 8.49 1.78
N ASN A 144 12.07 9.81 1.60
CA ASN A 144 12.08 10.44 0.28
C ASN A 144 13.45 10.31 -0.41
N LEU A 145 14.55 10.44 0.33
CA LEU A 145 15.89 10.22 -0.21
C LEU A 145 16.09 8.77 -0.66
N MET A 146 15.62 7.79 0.12
CA MET A 146 15.68 6.38 -0.22
C MET A 146 14.82 6.05 -1.47
N LEU A 147 13.63 6.64 -1.59
CA LEU A 147 12.81 6.52 -2.80
C LEU A 147 13.52 7.12 -4.01
N SER A 148 14.10 8.32 -3.86
CA SER A 148 14.86 8.97 -4.95
C SER A 148 16.08 8.13 -5.37
N LEU A 149 16.79 7.54 -4.42
CA LEU A 149 17.91 6.63 -4.69
C LEU A 149 17.43 5.41 -5.49
N ARG A 150 16.34 4.75 -5.08
CA ARG A 150 15.78 3.60 -5.77
C ARG A 150 15.29 3.97 -7.17
N ASP A 151 14.45 4.99 -7.28
CA ASP A 151 13.69 5.27 -8.50
C ASP A 151 14.53 5.99 -9.56
N ARG A 152 15.65 6.62 -9.19
CA ARG A 152 16.54 7.34 -10.09
C ARG A 152 17.90 6.68 -10.26
N ALA A 153 18.62 6.48 -9.15
CA ALA A 153 20.00 6.01 -9.22
C ALA A 153 20.13 4.51 -9.40
N PHE A 154 19.12 3.72 -8.98
CA PHE A 154 19.06 2.28 -9.21
C PHE A 154 18.09 1.89 -10.32
N LYS A 155 17.61 2.84 -11.11
CA LYS A 155 16.83 2.55 -12.31
C LYS A 155 17.65 1.67 -13.26
N ASP A 156 17.00 0.71 -13.90
CA ASP A 156 17.61 -0.26 -14.81
C ASP A 156 18.68 -1.18 -14.15
N THR A 157 18.62 -1.34 -12.83
CA THR A 157 19.45 -2.28 -12.06
C THR A 157 18.61 -3.33 -11.32
N ALA A 158 19.26 -4.34 -10.73
CA ALA A 158 18.58 -5.33 -9.90
C ALA A 158 17.86 -4.72 -8.66
N LEU A 159 18.21 -3.50 -8.26
CA LEU A 159 17.61 -2.80 -7.12
C LEU A 159 16.44 -1.88 -7.48
N GLU A 160 16.08 -1.72 -8.73
CA GLU A 160 14.97 -0.87 -9.18
C GLU A 160 13.65 -1.18 -8.48
N LYS A 161 13.33 -2.48 -8.34
CA LYS A 161 12.10 -2.95 -7.68
C LYS A 161 12.32 -3.43 -6.24
N ALA A 162 13.51 -3.20 -5.69
CA ALA A 162 13.84 -3.64 -4.35
C ALA A 162 13.07 -2.86 -3.28
N THR A 163 12.80 -3.48 -2.14
CA THR A 163 12.25 -2.78 -0.98
C THR A 163 13.29 -1.82 -0.39
N LEU A 164 12.86 -0.77 0.27
CA LEU A 164 13.78 0.16 0.96
C LEU A 164 14.60 -0.55 2.04
N LEU A 165 14.04 -1.59 2.67
CA LEU A 165 14.78 -2.44 3.61
C LEU A 165 15.93 -3.15 2.91
N THR A 166 15.70 -3.75 1.75
CA THR A 166 16.74 -4.43 0.96
C THR A 166 17.86 -3.47 0.56
N ILE A 167 17.51 -2.26 0.09
CA ILE A 167 18.51 -1.24 -0.27
C ILE A 167 19.32 -0.84 0.97
N ARG A 168 18.63 -0.61 2.09
CA ARG A 168 19.31 -0.27 3.35
C ARG A 168 20.30 -1.35 3.77
N GLU A 169 19.88 -2.62 3.77
CA GLU A 169 20.72 -3.74 4.23
C GLU A 169 21.86 -4.06 3.29
N ARG A 170 21.62 -4.00 1.98
CA ARG A 170 22.64 -4.38 0.99
C ARG A 170 23.57 -3.27 0.56
N ILE A 171 23.16 -2.00 0.72
CA ILE A 171 23.94 -0.83 0.28
C ILE A 171 24.43 -0.01 1.47
N LEU A 172 23.51 0.42 2.37
CA LEU A 172 23.86 1.41 3.41
C LEU A 172 24.49 0.76 4.65
N LEU A 173 24.15 -0.48 4.99
CA LEU A 173 24.69 -1.20 6.15
C LEU A 173 25.95 -2.03 5.81
N THR A 174 26.61 -1.71 4.71
CA THR A 174 27.86 -2.36 4.33
C THR A 174 29.03 -1.79 5.13
N ALA A 175 29.91 -2.68 5.61
CA ALA A 175 31.15 -2.26 6.23
C ALA A 175 32.08 -1.60 5.19
N VAL A 176 32.59 -0.43 5.51
CA VAL A 176 33.48 0.35 4.63
C VAL A 176 34.70 0.86 5.41
N SER A 177 35.80 1.09 4.70
CA SER A 177 36.98 1.82 5.25
C SER A 177 36.78 3.31 5.00
N VAL A 178 36.95 4.12 6.04
CA VAL A 178 36.82 5.57 5.93
C VAL A 178 38.18 6.20 6.24
N LYS A 179 38.71 6.93 5.25
CA LYS A 179 39.98 7.69 5.38
C LYS A 179 39.69 9.18 5.33
N VAL A 180 39.96 9.88 6.40
CA VAL A 180 39.82 11.34 6.49
C VAL A 180 41.15 11.99 6.12
N LEU A 181 41.19 12.68 4.99
CA LEU A 181 42.34 13.46 4.51
C LEU A 181 42.08 14.95 4.73
N LYS A 182 43.11 15.79 4.62
CA LYS A 182 43.00 17.26 4.85
C LYS A 182 41.88 17.91 3.99
N THR A 183 41.67 17.47 2.78
CA THR A 183 40.74 18.09 1.80
C THR A 183 39.58 17.22 1.38
N LYS A 184 39.56 15.95 1.78
CA LYS A 184 38.49 15.01 1.36
C LYS A 184 38.35 13.84 2.34
N VAL A 185 37.18 13.26 2.36
CA VAL A 185 36.90 11.95 2.98
C VAL A 185 36.81 10.90 1.87
N VAL A 186 37.54 9.81 2.01
CA VAL A 186 37.53 8.69 1.10
C VAL A 186 36.79 7.53 1.75
N ILE A 187 35.78 7.02 1.11
CA ILE A 187 35.00 5.84 1.54
C ILE A 187 35.33 4.71 0.56
N GLU A 188 35.95 3.66 1.09
CA GLU A 188 36.36 2.50 0.31
C GLU A 188 35.45 1.31 0.64
N TYR A 189 34.70 0.84 -0.35
CA TYR A 189 33.90 -0.38 -0.27
C TYR A 189 34.80 -1.62 -0.46
N PRO A 190 34.42 -2.79 0.09
CA PRO A 190 35.13 -4.04 -0.16
C PRO A 190 35.23 -4.33 -1.66
N LYS A 191 36.39 -4.82 -2.10
CA LYS A 191 36.67 -5.12 -3.53
C LYS A 191 35.65 -6.07 -4.15
N TYR A 192 35.14 -7.01 -3.39
CA TYR A 192 34.15 -8.04 -3.83
C TYR A 192 32.77 -7.77 -3.24
N HIS A 193 32.34 -6.52 -3.20
CA HIS A 193 31.00 -6.17 -2.73
C HIS A 193 29.93 -6.78 -3.67
N PRO A 194 28.92 -7.54 -3.15
CA PRO A 194 27.91 -8.18 -4.00
C PRO A 194 27.11 -7.23 -4.89
N MET A 195 26.96 -5.96 -4.45
CA MET A 195 26.24 -4.90 -5.19
C MET A 195 27.21 -3.90 -5.82
N HIS A 196 28.38 -4.35 -6.29
CA HIS A 196 29.39 -3.45 -6.87
C HIS A 196 28.90 -2.74 -8.14
N GLU A 197 28.15 -3.45 -8.98
CA GLU A 197 27.63 -2.90 -10.23
C GLU A 197 26.58 -1.82 -9.96
N GLU A 198 25.64 -2.07 -9.05
CA GLU A 198 24.60 -1.14 -8.64
C GLU A 198 25.18 0.12 -7.99
N LEU A 199 26.16 -0.04 -7.11
CA LEU A 199 26.87 1.08 -6.50
C LEU A 199 27.60 1.93 -7.56
N SER A 200 28.29 1.27 -8.49
CA SER A 200 28.99 1.94 -9.59
C SER A 200 28.03 2.67 -10.51
N HIS A 201 26.84 2.10 -10.75
CA HIS A 201 25.78 2.71 -11.53
C HIS A 201 25.25 3.97 -10.83
N ALA A 202 24.92 3.89 -9.54
CA ALA A 202 24.43 5.02 -8.75
C ALA A 202 25.48 6.14 -8.66
N LEU A 203 26.75 5.83 -8.47
CA LEU A 203 27.82 6.82 -8.46
C LEU A 203 27.98 7.55 -9.81
N ARG A 204 27.85 6.83 -10.92
CA ARG A 204 27.87 7.45 -12.28
C ARG A 204 26.66 8.37 -12.47
N PHE A 205 25.49 7.96 -12.00
CA PHE A 205 24.28 8.80 -12.07
C PHE A 205 24.48 10.14 -11.37
N TYR A 206 24.97 10.15 -10.12
CA TYR A 206 25.18 11.38 -9.36
C TYR A 206 26.34 12.23 -9.88
N ARG A 207 27.40 11.63 -10.42
CA ARG A 207 28.48 12.39 -11.05
C ARG A 207 28.09 13.13 -12.31
N ARG A 208 27.05 12.66 -13.02
CA ARG A 208 26.51 13.35 -14.21
C ARG A 208 25.51 14.45 -13.85
N ALA A 209 24.95 14.38 -12.65
CA ALA A 209 23.97 15.35 -12.15
C ALA A 209 24.59 16.51 -11.35
N ALA A 210 25.88 16.41 -11.01
CA ALA A 210 26.68 17.44 -10.33
C ALA A 210 27.51 18.25 -11.34
#